data_3c4b19773e2d3c427beb90b68d0c4bbc
#
_entry.id   3c4b19773e2d3c427beb90b68d0c4bbc
#
_cell.length_a   1.000
_cell.length_b   1.000
_cell.length_c   1.000
_cell.angle_alpha   90.00
_cell.angle_beta   90.00
_cell.angle_gamma   90.00
#
_symmetry.space_group_name_H-M   'P 1'
#
loop_
_entity.id
_entity.type
_entity.pdbx_description
1 polymer ?
#
loop_
_entity_poly.entity_id
_entity_poly.type
_entity_poly.pdbx_seq_one_letter_code
_entity_poly.pdbx_strand_id
1 'polypeptide(L)'
;IYNSVAELRINRKLHTLSEIRESKYVLKQIANYLLNLDVHILYVQLPKSNKIKGLTEFEQERIKNWCFDFNKYKKELSKLKMLYGEDITQEYILSVFDGGVVVDGAKRKVLLDFQSEHQHIINGRRITVGQPKRYHNTIYTHGACTWRGTGVEDQETIASFLQQLINIDYPLAYRIVNSAIGRGSNIRDDFEMIKEQTYFPGDIVILGSHGAIMNIGRSFFEKIGIVYLTTSSLFNRPHNYGEWFNDTVLHTNKRGNKVLADAIYKVLNEMKWLTSGVLIEEHKKRILGNNKSLTKGERIYGDNPELLKYIDLLRQYKQGDAESNIGCIVMNCNPFTLGHRYLIEYASLRVDYLYIFVVEENRSYFTFDDRFDLVCKGTADLKNVRVLPSGNFIISAITFPGYFYKDNLKEAKIDCSNDLNVFAQYIAPALNIKNRFAGEEPLDPVTNQYNMAMAEILPQYGIQFHVIPRKIEGKEVISASRVRRYFEAGKLDEIKEIVPNATYNYLVNRYNKEHD
;
A
#
# COMPACT_ATOMS: atom_id res chain seq x y z
N ILE A 1 39.06 20.89 1.20
CA ILE A 1 37.68 20.50 1.56
C ILE A 1 36.88 20.10 0.32
N TYR A 2 37.04 20.78 -0.83
CA TYR A 2 36.33 20.45 -2.07
C TYR A 2 36.80 19.14 -2.72
N ASN A 3 38.08 18.82 -2.66
CA ASN A 3 38.64 17.56 -3.17
C ASN A 3 38.19 16.35 -2.32
N SER A 4 38.06 16.50 -1.00
CA SER A 4 37.63 15.42 -0.13
C SER A 4 36.17 15.04 -0.33
N VAL A 5 35.32 15.97 -0.75
CA VAL A 5 33.90 15.69 -1.04
C VAL A 5 33.72 15.02 -2.41
N ALA A 6 34.56 15.35 -3.38
CA ALA A 6 34.61 14.65 -4.67
C ALA A 6 35.15 13.23 -4.51
N GLU A 7 36.22 13.03 -3.72
CA GLU A 7 36.75 11.70 -3.39
C GLU A 7 35.82 10.85 -2.55
N LEU A 8 35.07 11.42 -1.59
CA LEU A 8 34.00 10.74 -0.85
C LEU A 8 32.84 10.31 -1.74
N ARG A 9 32.71 10.88 -2.95
CA ARG A 9 31.67 10.55 -3.93
C ARG A 9 32.11 9.53 -4.97
N ILE A 10 33.37 9.52 -5.32
CA ILE A 10 34.01 8.45 -6.09
C ILE A 10 34.12 7.19 -5.23
N ASN A 11 34.37 7.32 -3.94
CA ASN A 11 34.20 6.31 -2.91
C ASN A 11 32.73 6.25 -2.42
N ARG A 12 31.75 6.07 -3.32
CA ARG A 12 30.48 5.46 -2.90
C ARG A 12 30.87 4.23 -2.10
N LYS A 13 30.52 4.22 -0.80
CA LYS A 13 30.72 3.11 0.12
C LYS A 13 30.63 1.82 -0.65
N LEU A 14 31.76 1.18 -0.88
CA LEU A 14 31.77 -0.21 -1.31
C LEU A 14 30.94 -0.93 -0.26
N HIS A 15 29.77 -1.37 -0.63
CA HIS A 15 28.90 -2.09 0.30
C HIS A 15 29.72 -3.20 0.92
N THR A 16 29.71 -3.28 2.23
CA THR A 16 30.49 -4.26 2.97
C THR A 16 30.08 -5.67 2.54
N LEU A 17 30.98 -6.62 2.68
CA LEU A 17 30.64 -8.03 2.45
C LEU A 17 29.46 -8.49 3.33
N SER A 18 29.31 -7.89 4.51
CA SER A 18 28.18 -8.12 5.39
C SER A 18 26.87 -7.66 4.79
N GLU A 19 26.78 -6.42 4.27
CA GLU A 19 25.58 -5.88 3.62
C GLU A 19 25.18 -6.69 2.38
N ILE A 20 26.17 -7.17 1.61
CA ILE A 20 25.89 -8.04 0.45
C ILE A 20 25.37 -9.41 0.89
N ARG A 21 25.94 -10.02 1.95
CA ARG A 21 25.46 -11.29 2.50
C ARG A 21 24.04 -11.17 3.02
N GLU A 22 23.77 -10.12 3.74
CA GLU A 22 22.44 -9.81 4.25
C GLU A 22 21.42 -9.63 3.13
N SER A 23 21.77 -8.84 2.10
CA SER A 23 20.90 -8.64 0.94
C SER A 23 20.62 -9.94 0.21
N LYS A 24 21.62 -10.84 0.08
CA LYS A 24 21.41 -12.18 -0.49
C LYS A 24 20.47 -13.04 0.34
N TYR A 25 20.53 -12.92 1.65
CA TYR A 25 19.61 -13.63 2.56
C TYR A 25 18.17 -13.14 2.36
N VAL A 26 17.95 -11.84 2.36
CA VAL A 26 16.62 -11.24 2.15
C VAL A 26 16.06 -11.59 0.76
N LEU A 27 16.88 -11.54 -0.28
CA LEU A 27 16.46 -11.95 -1.64
C LEU A 27 16.02 -13.41 -1.70
N LYS A 28 16.68 -14.32 -0.98
CA LYS A 28 16.23 -15.72 -0.87
C LYS A 28 14.87 -15.82 -0.19
N GLN A 29 14.63 -15.03 0.86
CA GLN A 29 13.32 -15.00 1.52
C GLN A 29 12.24 -14.46 0.60
N ILE A 30 12.50 -13.39 -0.16
CA ILE A 30 11.58 -12.86 -1.17
C ILE A 30 11.27 -13.94 -2.23
N ALA A 31 12.32 -14.58 -2.78
CA ALA A 31 12.13 -15.61 -3.79
C ALA A 31 11.29 -16.79 -3.26
N ASN A 32 11.63 -17.32 -2.10
CA ASN A 32 10.86 -18.40 -1.48
C ASN A 32 9.40 -18.01 -1.21
N TYR A 33 9.18 -16.78 -0.70
CA TYR A 33 7.83 -16.30 -0.40
C TYR A 33 6.98 -16.17 -1.67
N LEU A 34 7.48 -15.52 -2.71
CA LEU A 34 6.71 -15.23 -3.92
C LEU A 34 6.58 -16.45 -4.85
N LEU A 35 7.64 -17.25 -5.02
CA LEU A 35 7.59 -18.45 -5.88
C LEU A 35 6.64 -19.51 -5.33
N ASN A 36 6.50 -19.64 -4.01
CA ASN A 36 5.52 -20.52 -3.40
C ASN A 36 4.06 -20.06 -3.62
N LEU A 37 3.86 -18.81 -4.05
CA LEU A 37 2.55 -18.25 -4.43
C LEU A 37 2.34 -18.24 -5.95
N ASP A 38 3.22 -18.91 -6.72
CA ASP A 38 3.23 -18.90 -8.20
C ASP A 38 3.31 -17.47 -8.79
N VAL A 39 4.10 -16.60 -8.14
CA VAL A 39 4.38 -15.21 -8.54
C VAL A 39 5.71 -15.18 -9.27
N HIS A 40 5.73 -14.56 -10.46
CA HIS A 40 6.94 -14.38 -11.23
C HIS A 40 7.80 -13.22 -10.70
N ILE A 41 9.12 -13.38 -10.70
CA ILE A 41 10.05 -12.37 -10.16
C ILE A 41 11.08 -11.98 -11.21
N LEU A 42 11.10 -10.69 -11.55
CA LEU A 42 12.10 -10.07 -12.43
C LEU A 42 12.97 -9.10 -11.63
N TYR A 43 14.27 -9.29 -11.64
CA TYR A 43 15.22 -8.30 -11.15
C TYR A 43 15.81 -7.49 -12.31
N VAL A 44 15.75 -6.16 -12.22
CA VAL A 44 16.25 -5.24 -13.23
C VAL A 44 17.47 -4.49 -12.70
N GLN A 45 18.62 -4.78 -13.27
CA GLN A 45 19.90 -4.15 -12.95
C GLN A 45 20.07 -2.88 -13.76
N LEU A 46 20.00 -1.71 -13.12
CA LEU A 46 20.37 -0.43 -13.71
C LEU A 46 21.91 -0.33 -13.92
N PRO A 47 22.37 0.48 -14.87
CA PRO A 47 23.80 0.68 -15.09
C PRO A 47 24.47 1.27 -13.84
N LYS A 48 25.70 0.89 -13.56
CA LYS A 48 26.51 1.51 -12.50
C LYS A 48 27.06 2.83 -13.01
N SER A 49 26.97 3.90 -12.20
CA SER A 49 27.44 5.24 -12.57
C SER A 49 28.89 5.31 -13.04
N ASN A 50 29.76 4.45 -12.50
CA ASN A 50 31.17 4.37 -12.85
C ASN A 50 31.45 3.65 -14.18
N LYS A 51 30.44 3.08 -14.83
CA LYS A 51 30.57 2.39 -16.12
C LYS A 51 30.08 3.20 -17.30
N ILE A 52 29.57 4.40 -17.08
CA ILE A 52 29.16 5.30 -18.15
C ILE A 52 30.42 6.01 -18.67
N LYS A 53 30.95 5.51 -19.78
CA LYS A 53 32.12 6.07 -20.46
C LYS A 53 31.66 7.11 -21.48
N GLY A 54 32.52 8.13 -21.74
CA GLY A 54 32.34 9.05 -22.85
C GLY A 54 31.44 10.25 -22.55
N LEU A 55 31.47 10.73 -21.31
CA LEU A 55 30.83 12.00 -20.95
C LEU A 55 31.59 13.15 -21.63
N THR A 56 30.86 14.08 -22.25
CA THR A 56 31.39 15.35 -22.76
C THR A 56 31.87 16.22 -21.61
N GLU A 57 32.72 17.22 -21.89
CA GLU A 57 33.15 18.19 -20.87
C GLU A 57 31.96 18.90 -20.22
N PHE A 58 30.93 19.23 -21.00
CA PHE A 58 29.69 19.83 -20.51
C PHE A 58 28.96 18.89 -19.54
N GLU A 59 28.87 17.62 -19.87
CA GLU A 59 28.25 16.62 -18.99
C GLU A 59 29.07 16.37 -17.72
N GLN A 60 30.40 16.38 -17.82
CA GLN A 60 31.31 16.30 -16.67
C GLN A 60 31.19 17.54 -15.77
N GLU A 61 31.10 18.74 -16.35
CA GLU A 61 30.89 19.97 -15.63
C GLU A 61 29.50 20.03 -14.98
N ARG A 62 28.48 19.61 -15.71
CA ARG A 62 27.11 19.40 -15.20
C ARG A 62 27.12 18.43 -14.02
N ILE A 63 27.86 17.33 -14.11
CA ILE A 63 28.04 16.35 -13.03
C ILE A 63 28.75 16.96 -11.83
N LYS A 64 29.81 17.72 -12.01
CA LYS A 64 30.51 18.39 -10.92
C LYS A 64 29.69 19.45 -10.24
N ASN A 65 28.84 20.15 -10.98
CA ASN A 65 27.99 21.22 -10.50
C ASN A 65 26.66 20.72 -9.92
N TRP A 66 26.23 19.51 -10.27
CA TRP A 66 25.11 18.82 -9.65
C TRP A 66 25.51 18.31 -8.28
N CYS A 67 25.66 19.22 -7.37
CA CYS A 67 25.91 18.84 -5.99
C CYS A 67 24.63 18.30 -5.36
N PHE A 68 24.77 17.26 -4.63
CA PHE A 68 23.85 16.50 -3.82
C PHE A 68 23.06 17.28 -2.76
N ASP A 69 23.18 18.57 -2.71
CA ASP A 69 22.35 19.42 -1.89
C ASP A 69 21.21 19.99 -2.74
N PHE A 70 20.22 19.15 -2.98
CA PHE A 70 18.98 19.55 -3.66
C PHE A 70 18.35 20.78 -3.00
N ASN A 71 18.46 20.94 -1.68
CA ASN A 71 17.95 22.11 -0.97
C ASN A 71 18.71 23.40 -1.34
N LYS A 72 19.99 23.28 -1.73
CA LYS A 72 20.77 24.42 -2.21
C LYS A 72 20.36 24.81 -3.62
N TYR A 73 20.11 23.84 -4.50
CA TYR A 73 19.72 24.10 -5.89
C TYR A 73 18.27 24.49 -6.07
N LYS A 74 17.36 24.11 -5.17
CA LYS A 74 15.98 24.60 -5.15
C LYS A 74 15.88 26.12 -5.23
N LYS A 75 16.90 26.85 -4.73
CA LYS A 75 16.96 28.32 -4.69
C LYS A 75 17.64 28.95 -5.91
N GLU A 76 18.26 28.15 -6.80
CA GLU A 76 19.06 28.65 -7.91
C GLU A 76 18.45 28.24 -9.26
N LEU A 77 17.37 28.93 -9.68
CA LEU A 77 16.65 28.62 -10.93
C LEU A 77 17.54 28.60 -12.17
N SER A 78 18.57 29.47 -12.25
CA SER A 78 19.52 29.49 -13.37
C SER A 78 20.27 28.17 -13.53
N LYS A 79 20.63 27.51 -12.44
CA LYS A 79 21.28 26.20 -12.47
C LYS A 79 20.31 25.08 -12.82
N LEU A 80 19.05 25.18 -12.38
CA LEU A 80 18.01 24.23 -12.75
C LEU A 80 17.70 24.31 -14.24
N LYS A 81 17.65 25.50 -14.83
CA LYS A 81 17.46 25.71 -16.26
C LYS A 81 18.59 25.10 -17.09
N MET A 82 19.84 25.22 -16.66
CA MET A 82 20.97 24.55 -17.31
C MET A 82 20.82 23.02 -17.38
N LEU A 83 20.11 22.44 -16.41
CA LEU A 83 19.97 20.98 -16.27
C LEU A 83 18.75 20.44 -17.01
N TYR A 84 17.64 21.20 -17.00
CA TYR A 84 16.35 20.75 -17.49
C TYR A 84 15.86 21.52 -18.72
N GLY A 85 16.53 22.58 -19.12
CA GLY A 85 16.15 23.45 -20.24
C GLY A 85 15.64 24.81 -19.79
N GLU A 86 15.66 25.79 -20.71
CA GLU A 86 15.31 27.20 -20.41
C GLU A 86 13.84 27.40 -20.03
N ASP A 87 12.95 26.57 -20.53
CA ASP A 87 11.50 26.66 -20.31
C ASP A 87 11.06 26.15 -18.93
N ILE A 88 11.98 25.53 -18.18
CA ILE A 88 11.67 24.95 -16.87
C ILE A 88 11.55 26.02 -15.79
N THR A 89 10.46 25.97 -15.03
CA THR A 89 10.25 26.81 -13.86
C THR A 89 10.73 26.13 -12.58
N GLN A 90 11.05 26.91 -11.56
CA GLN A 90 11.40 26.37 -10.24
C GLN A 90 10.24 25.58 -9.65
N GLU A 91 9.01 26.03 -9.86
CA GLU A 91 7.79 25.39 -9.39
C GLU A 91 7.63 23.99 -10.00
N TYR A 92 7.81 23.88 -11.32
CA TYR A 92 7.82 22.58 -11.99
C TYR A 92 8.84 21.61 -11.39
N ILE A 93 10.09 22.07 -11.21
CA ILE A 93 11.16 21.23 -10.65
C ILE A 93 10.79 20.76 -9.23
N LEU A 94 10.26 21.67 -8.40
CA LEU A 94 9.80 21.31 -7.06
C LEU A 94 8.66 20.30 -7.10
N SER A 95 7.74 20.45 -8.05
CA SER A 95 6.59 19.56 -8.18
C SER A 95 6.95 18.13 -8.57
N VAL A 96 8.03 17.91 -9.31
CA VAL A 96 8.48 16.56 -9.75
C VAL A 96 9.58 15.94 -8.88
N PHE A 97 10.33 16.75 -8.09
CA PHE A 97 11.41 16.26 -7.24
C PHE A 97 11.09 16.21 -5.76
N ASP A 98 10.30 17.16 -5.25
CA ASP A 98 9.98 17.28 -3.82
C ASP A 98 8.92 16.29 -3.34
N GLY A 99 8.22 15.69 -4.27
CA GLY A 99 7.17 14.74 -3.94
C GLY A 99 7.69 13.51 -3.22
N GLY A 100 7.07 13.22 -2.10
CA GLY A 100 7.27 11.98 -1.39
C GLY A 100 8.43 12.01 -0.41
N VAL A 101 8.18 12.58 0.74
CA VAL A 101 9.07 12.44 1.90
C VAL A 101 9.08 10.99 2.35
N VAL A 102 10.28 10.41 2.47
CA VAL A 102 10.46 9.08 3.02
C VAL A 102 10.78 9.20 4.50
N VAL A 103 10.00 8.55 5.33
CA VAL A 103 10.17 8.54 6.79
C VAL A 103 10.37 7.12 7.31
N ASP A 104 10.93 7.00 8.52
CA ASP A 104 11.07 5.70 9.18
C ASP A 104 9.71 5.30 9.76
N GLY A 105 9.14 4.20 9.27
CA GLY A 105 7.96 3.55 9.84
C GLY A 105 8.37 2.46 10.85
N ALA A 106 7.39 1.83 11.49
CA ALA A 106 7.63 0.83 12.53
C ALA A 106 8.42 -0.41 12.05
N LYS A 107 8.21 -0.83 10.81
CA LYS A 107 8.84 -2.04 10.22
C LYS A 107 9.73 -1.73 9.02
N ARG A 108 9.45 -0.67 8.28
CA ARG A 108 10.12 -0.28 7.05
C ARG A 108 10.04 1.22 6.83
N LYS A 109 10.81 1.71 5.89
CA LYS A 109 10.62 3.07 5.38
C LYS A 109 9.28 3.17 4.65
N VAL A 110 8.60 4.29 4.83
CA VAL A 110 7.32 4.60 4.21
C VAL A 110 7.41 5.91 3.42
N LEU A 111 6.69 5.96 2.31
CA LEU A 111 6.54 7.13 1.48
C LEU A 111 5.28 7.86 1.92
N LEU A 112 5.41 9.15 2.25
CA LEU A 112 4.24 9.97 2.62
C LEU A 112 3.46 10.36 1.37
N ASP A 113 2.16 10.52 1.54
CA ASP A 113 1.28 10.99 0.48
C ASP A 113 1.63 12.43 0.08
N PHE A 114 1.52 12.69 -1.21
CA PHE A 114 1.86 13.97 -1.81
C PHE A 114 1.03 14.20 -3.07
N GLN A 115 0.61 15.44 -3.31
CA GLN A 115 -0.09 15.83 -4.53
C GLN A 115 0.42 17.16 -5.03
N SER A 116 0.74 17.22 -6.32
CA SER A 116 1.04 18.42 -7.08
C SER A 116 0.38 18.32 -8.46
N GLU A 117 0.56 19.31 -9.30
CA GLU A 117 0.09 19.26 -10.69
C GLU A 117 0.70 18.08 -11.49
N HIS A 118 1.94 17.68 -11.15
CA HIS A 118 2.73 16.73 -11.95
C HIS A 118 3.01 15.40 -11.25
N GLN A 119 2.79 15.33 -9.93
CA GLN A 119 3.15 14.15 -9.15
C GLN A 119 2.11 13.85 -8.06
N HIS A 120 1.64 12.62 -8.05
CA HIS A 120 0.70 12.13 -7.05
C HIS A 120 1.23 10.87 -6.37
N ILE A 121 1.28 10.90 -5.05
CA ILE A 121 1.57 9.75 -4.19
C ILE A 121 0.36 9.57 -3.30
N ILE A 122 -0.27 8.41 -3.42
CA ILE A 122 -1.51 8.09 -2.71
C ILE A 122 -1.32 6.76 -2.00
N ASN A 123 -1.66 6.73 -0.71
CA ASN A 123 -1.45 5.55 0.13
C ASN A 123 0.01 5.07 0.13
N GLY A 124 0.96 6.01 0.16
CA GLY A 124 2.38 5.72 0.15
C GLY A 124 2.91 5.13 -1.16
N ARG A 125 2.18 5.27 -2.28
CA ARG A 125 2.56 4.78 -3.61
C ARG A 125 2.43 5.85 -4.67
N ARG A 126 3.40 5.91 -5.56
CA ARG A 126 3.30 6.74 -6.75
C ARG A 126 2.20 6.20 -7.67
N ILE A 127 1.29 7.06 -8.14
CA ILE A 127 0.26 6.62 -9.08
C ILE A 127 0.87 6.10 -10.39
N THR A 128 0.17 5.15 -11.00
CA THR A 128 0.47 4.66 -12.35
C THR A 128 -0.65 5.08 -13.28
N VAL A 129 -0.31 5.86 -14.30
CA VAL A 129 -1.29 6.38 -15.26
C VAL A 129 -1.72 5.28 -16.24
N GLY A 130 -3.00 5.27 -16.58
CA GLY A 130 -3.56 4.32 -17.56
C GLY A 130 -3.94 2.97 -16.98
N GLN A 131 -4.02 2.83 -15.66
CA GLN A 131 -4.48 1.58 -15.04
C GLN A 131 -5.92 1.24 -15.47
N PRO A 132 -6.18 -0.02 -15.86
CA PRO A 132 -7.53 -0.46 -16.19
C PRO A 132 -8.39 -0.57 -14.93
N LYS A 133 -9.69 -0.24 -15.04
CA LYS A 133 -10.66 -0.43 -13.94
C LYS A 133 -10.92 -1.90 -13.60
N ARG A 134 -10.74 -2.79 -14.58
CA ARG A 134 -10.87 -4.24 -14.44
C ARG A 134 -9.58 -4.88 -14.93
N TYR A 135 -9.06 -5.85 -14.20
CA TYR A 135 -7.82 -6.55 -14.48
C TYR A 135 -7.83 -7.92 -13.80
N HIS A 136 -6.96 -8.81 -14.24
CA HIS A 136 -6.87 -10.16 -13.71
C HIS A 136 -5.67 -10.34 -12.78
N ASN A 137 -4.53 -9.77 -13.14
CA ASN A 137 -3.29 -9.87 -12.39
C ASN A 137 -2.66 -8.49 -12.16
N THR A 138 -1.74 -8.44 -11.21
CA THR A 138 -1.04 -7.21 -10.86
C THR A 138 0.47 -7.38 -11.12
N ILE A 139 1.08 -6.33 -11.63
CA ILE A 139 2.53 -6.20 -11.71
C ILE A 139 2.94 -5.18 -10.65
N TYR A 140 3.75 -5.59 -9.69
CA TYR A 140 4.26 -4.72 -8.64
C TYR A 140 5.69 -4.31 -8.97
N THR A 141 5.99 -3.01 -8.91
CA THR A 141 7.35 -2.50 -9.09
C THR A 141 7.90 -2.01 -7.76
N HIS A 142 9.05 -2.50 -7.37
CA HIS A 142 9.78 -2.14 -6.15
C HIS A 142 11.14 -1.54 -6.48
N GLY A 143 11.70 -0.76 -5.57
CA GLY A 143 13.03 -0.16 -5.74
C GLY A 143 13.13 1.23 -5.14
N ALA A 144 14.22 1.94 -5.50
CA ALA A 144 14.48 3.29 -4.99
C ALA A 144 13.95 4.40 -5.91
N CYS A 145 14.57 5.56 -5.85
CA CYS A 145 14.13 6.82 -6.45
C CYS A 145 13.80 6.73 -7.96
N THR A 146 14.62 6.05 -8.76
CA THR A 146 14.38 5.85 -10.20
C THR A 146 13.06 5.12 -10.46
N TRP A 147 12.80 4.06 -9.70
CA TRP A 147 11.59 3.25 -9.81
C TRP A 147 10.35 4.00 -9.33
N ARG A 148 10.51 4.83 -8.29
CA ARG A 148 9.46 5.74 -7.86
C ARG A 148 9.11 6.78 -8.95
N GLY A 149 10.07 7.15 -9.81
CA GLY A 149 9.91 8.18 -10.83
C GLY A 149 10.28 9.57 -10.31
N THR A 150 11.39 9.68 -9.56
CA THR A 150 11.92 10.96 -9.11
C THR A 150 12.37 11.80 -10.30
N GLY A 151 11.88 13.03 -10.42
CA GLY A 151 12.25 13.98 -11.47
C GLY A 151 11.48 13.82 -12.78
N VAL A 152 10.35 13.13 -12.76
CA VAL A 152 9.44 12.98 -13.91
C VAL A 152 7.98 13.07 -13.46
N GLU A 153 7.09 13.39 -14.38
CA GLU A 153 5.65 13.42 -14.14
C GLU A 153 5.06 12.00 -13.99
N ASP A 154 3.82 11.90 -13.51
CA ASP A 154 3.18 10.60 -13.26
C ASP A 154 3.09 9.72 -14.51
N GLN A 155 2.75 10.31 -15.67
CA GLN A 155 2.66 9.59 -16.95
C GLN A 155 4.03 9.19 -17.51
N GLU A 156 5.12 9.72 -16.97
CA GLU A 156 6.49 9.53 -17.44
C GLU A 156 7.28 8.53 -16.59
N THR A 157 6.65 7.91 -15.59
CA THR A 157 7.28 6.88 -14.78
C THR A 157 7.48 5.57 -15.56
N ILE A 158 8.42 4.73 -15.15
CA ILE A 158 8.61 3.38 -15.72
C ILE A 158 7.30 2.58 -15.64
N ALA A 159 6.61 2.65 -14.51
CA ALA A 159 5.35 1.95 -14.28
C ALA A 159 4.26 2.42 -15.26
N SER A 160 4.13 3.73 -15.50
CA SER A 160 3.12 4.28 -16.41
C SER A 160 3.42 3.95 -17.87
N PHE A 161 4.68 4.03 -18.31
CA PHE A 161 5.05 3.59 -19.66
C PHE A 161 4.83 2.08 -19.86
N LEU A 162 5.17 1.27 -18.88
CA LEU A 162 4.93 -0.17 -18.95
C LEU A 162 3.42 -0.48 -18.98
N GLN A 163 2.61 0.25 -18.21
CA GLN A 163 1.14 0.11 -18.24
C GLN A 163 0.58 0.44 -19.63
N GLN A 164 1.08 1.50 -20.28
CA GLN A 164 0.66 1.86 -21.64
C GLN A 164 0.98 0.75 -22.65
N LEU A 165 2.19 0.19 -22.61
CA LEU A 165 2.61 -0.91 -23.47
C LEU A 165 1.72 -2.15 -23.28
N ILE A 166 1.48 -2.52 -22.03
CA ILE A 166 0.66 -3.70 -21.71
C ILE A 166 -0.79 -3.49 -22.14
N ASN A 167 -1.34 -2.29 -22.02
CA ASN A 167 -2.72 -2.02 -22.43
C ASN A 167 -2.94 -2.17 -23.94
N ILE A 168 -1.89 -2.02 -24.76
CA ILE A 168 -1.98 -2.20 -26.23
C ILE A 168 -2.23 -3.67 -26.56
N ASP A 169 -1.41 -4.57 -26.03
CA ASP A 169 -1.41 -5.98 -26.44
C ASP A 169 -2.25 -6.87 -25.50
N TYR A 170 -2.41 -6.43 -24.23
CA TYR A 170 -3.12 -7.16 -23.19
C TYR A 170 -4.15 -6.27 -22.46
N PRO A 171 -5.16 -5.72 -23.18
CA PRO A 171 -6.13 -4.80 -22.58
C PRO A 171 -6.89 -5.48 -21.44
N LEU A 172 -7.02 -4.77 -20.32
CA LEU A 172 -7.73 -5.23 -19.12
C LEU A 172 -7.12 -6.47 -18.42
N ALA A 173 -5.91 -6.90 -18.80
CA ALA A 173 -5.29 -8.09 -18.19
C ALA A 173 -4.48 -7.75 -16.93
N TYR A 174 -3.76 -6.65 -16.93
CA TYR A 174 -2.84 -6.28 -15.84
C TYR A 174 -3.03 -4.86 -15.34
N ARG A 175 -2.93 -4.69 -14.02
CA ARG A 175 -2.72 -3.40 -13.37
C ARG A 175 -1.28 -3.33 -12.87
N ILE A 176 -0.62 -2.20 -13.03
CA ILE A 176 0.73 -1.98 -12.49
C ILE A 176 0.66 -1.09 -11.25
N VAL A 177 1.23 -1.56 -10.16
CA VAL A 177 1.30 -0.85 -8.87
C VAL A 177 2.75 -0.43 -8.63
N ASN A 178 3.00 0.87 -8.60
CA ASN A 178 4.32 1.42 -8.26
C ASN A 178 4.51 1.46 -6.74
N SER A 179 5.18 0.45 -6.21
CA SER A 179 5.48 0.28 -4.78
C SER A 179 6.89 0.75 -4.40
N ALA A 180 7.60 1.44 -5.29
CA ALA A 180 8.94 1.93 -5.01
C ALA A 180 8.92 3.07 -3.97
N ILE A 181 9.74 2.95 -2.93
CA ILE A 181 9.72 3.88 -1.79
C ILE A 181 10.56 5.13 -2.09
N GLY A 182 11.80 4.96 -2.52
CA GLY A 182 12.68 6.07 -2.86
C GLY A 182 13.96 6.14 -2.02
N ARG A 183 14.43 7.37 -1.70
CA ARG A 183 15.73 7.62 -1.10
C ARG A 183 15.90 6.90 0.24
N GLY A 184 17.02 6.19 0.36
CA GLY A 184 17.41 5.52 1.60
C GLY A 184 16.69 4.21 1.88
N SER A 185 15.72 3.79 1.03
CA SER A 185 15.16 2.45 1.11
C SER A 185 16.17 1.38 0.69
N ASN A 186 15.98 0.18 1.18
CA ASN A 186 16.81 -0.98 0.89
C ASN A 186 15.94 -2.22 0.68
N ILE A 187 16.55 -3.35 0.35
CA ILE A 187 15.83 -4.59 0.03
C ILE A 187 15.00 -5.15 1.21
N ARG A 188 15.31 -4.79 2.45
CA ARG A 188 14.47 -5.15 3.61
C ARG A 188 13.17 -4.36 3.60
N ASP A 189 13.24 -3.05 3.27
CA ASP A 189 12.05 -2.22 3.13
C ASP A 189 11.12 -2.78 2.03
N ASP A 190 11.70 -3.20 0.89
CA ASP A 190 10.95 -3.87 -0.18
C ASP A 190 10.32 -5.18 0.32
N PHE A 191 11.05 -6.00 1.08
CA PHE A 191 10.54 -7.26 1.61
C PHE A 191 9.38 -7.07 2.59
N GLU A 192 9.47 -6.09 3.49
CA GLU A 192 8.36 -5.77 4.39
C GLU A 192 7.14 -5.31 3.59
N MET A 193 7.33 -4.48 2.56
CA MET A 193 6.24 -4.07 1.68
C MET A 193 5.66 -5.24 0.87
N ILE A 194 6.49 -6.15 0.39
CA ILE A 194 6.07 -7.37 -0.31
C ILE A 194 5.18 -8.22 0.61
N LYS A 195 5.55 -8.43 1.86
CA LYS A 195 4.74 -9.20 2.83
C LYS A 195 3.40 -8.56 3.18
N GLU A 196 3.29 -7.25 3.05
CA GLU A 196 2.05 -6.51 3.29
C GLU A 196 1.07 -6.58 2.10
N GLN A 197 1.45 -7.19 0.99
CA GLN A 197 0.63 -7.29 -0.21
C GLN A 197 0.04 -8.68 -0.38
N THR A 198 -1.10 -8.74 -1.04
CA THR A 198 -1.73 -9.99 -1.46
C THR A 198 -1.36 -10.29 -2.90
N TYR A 199 -0.89 -11.50 -3.15
CA TYR A 199 -0.49 -11.97 -4.46
C TYR A 199 -1.38 -13.09 -4.97
N PHE A 200 -1.48 -13.19 -6.29
CA PHE A 200 -2.20 -14.23 -6.99
C PHE A 200 -1.28 -14.98 -7.95
N PRO A 201 -1.55 -16.26 -8.22
CA PRO A 201 -0.83 -16.98 -9.27
C PRO A 201 -0.80 -16.18 -10.58
N GLY A 202 0.39 -16.02 -11.16
CA GLY A 202 0.60 -15.23 -12.35
C GLY A 202 0.77 -13.72 -12.14
N ASP A 203 0.75 -13.22 -10.90
CA ASP A 203 1.24 -11.86 -10.59
C ASP A 203 2.74 -11.77 -10.84
N ILE A 204 3.22 -10.56 -11.06
CA ILE A 204 4.62 -10.31 -11.37
C ILE A 204 5.18 -9.29 -10.37
N VAL A 205 6.34 -9.58 -9.79
CA VAL A 205 7.09 -8.63 -8.96
C VAL A 205 8.37 -8.23 -9.70
N ILE A 206 8.53 -6.95 -9.94
CA ILE A 206 9.73 -6.36 -10.54
C ILE A 206 10.54 -5.68 -9.44
N LEU A 207 11.74 -6.19 -9.18
CA LEU A 207 12.69 -5.65 -8.23
C LEU A 207 13.70 -4.78 -8.95
N GLY A 208 13.67 -3.48 -8.69
CA GLY A 208 14.65 -2.54 -9.20
C GLY A 208 15.96 -2.56 -8.41
N SER A 209 17.07 -2.34 -9.09
CA SER A 209 18.38 -2.32 -8.45
C SER A 209 18.55 -1.11 -7.52
N HIS A 210 18.98 -1.34 -6.29
CA HIS A 210 19.36 -0.31 -5.33
C HIS A 210 20.25 -0.88 -4.23
N GLY A 211 20.96 -0.02 -3.50
CA GLY A 211 21.79 -0.43 -2.37
C GLY A 211 22.77 -1.56 -2.70
N ALA A 212 22.96 -2.47 -1.75
CA ALA A 212 23.93 -3.57 -1.83
C ALA A 212 23.58 -4.62 -2.89
N ILE A 213 22.30 -4.74 -3.30
CA ILE A 213 21.87 -5.71 -4.32
C ILE A 213 22.50 -5.44 -5.69
N MET A 214 22.88 -4.19 -5.98
CA MET A 214 23.60 -3.83 -7.22
C MET A 214 24.95 -4.53 -7.38
N ASN A 215 25.51 -5.08 -6.31
CA ASN A 215 26.79 -5.79 -6.31
C ASN A 215 26.63 -7.32 -6.38
N ILE A 216 25.39 -7.81 -6.44
CA ILE A 216 25.10 -9.24 -6.57
C ILE A 216 25.12 -9.63 -8.06
N GLY A 217 25.85 -10.67 -8.39
CA GLY A 217 25.97 -11.14 -9.76
C GLY A 217 24.74 -11.93 -10.24
N ARG A 218 24.53 -11.93 -11.56
CA ARG A 218 23.41 -12.60 -12.24
C ARG A 218 23.19 -14.06 -11.80
N SER A 219 24.27 -14.84 -11.70
CA SER A 219 24.20 -16.25 -11.33
C SER A 219 23.57 -16.53 -9.96
N PHE A 220 23.59 -15.55 -9.05
CA PHE A 220 22.90 -15.68 -7.76
C PHE A 220 21.40 -15.60 -7.93
N PHE A 221 20.89 -14.65 -8.71
CA PHE A 221 19.46 -14.47 -8.97
C PHE A 221 18.86 -15.68 -9.67
N GLU A 222 19.55 -16.17 -10.71
CA GLU A 222 19.13 -17.36 -11.45
C GLU A 222 19.06 -18.60 -10.57
N LYS A 223 20.01 -18.79 -9.64
CA LYS A 223 20.00 -19.90 -8.67
C LYS A 223 18.83 -19.90 -7.70
N ILE A 224 18.23 -18.75 -7.46
CA ILE A 224 17.07 -18.60 -6.56
C ILE A 224 15.76 -18.39 -7.33
N GLY A 225 15.73 -18.66 -8.64
CA GLY A 225 14.52 -18.60 -9.47
C GLY A 225 14.08 -17.19 -9.88
N ILE A 226 14.96 -16.19 -9.75
CA ILE A 226 14.68 -14.80 -10.17
C ILE A 226 15.27 -14.54 -11.56
N VAL A 227 14.44 -14.11 -12.50
CA VAL A 227 14.88 -13.69 -13.82
C VAL A 227 15.68 -12.39 -13.72
N TYR A 228 16.81 -12.30 -14.41
CA TYR A 228 17.74 -11.19 -14.32
C TYR A 228 17.84 -10.43 -15.64
N LEU A 229 17.42 -9.16 -15.64
CA LEU A 229 17.60 -8.23 -16.76
C LEU A 229 18.72 -7.23 -16.45
N THR A 230 19.74 -7.18 -17.30
CA THR A 230 20.72 -6.09 -17.28
C THR A 230 20.36 -5.03 -18.32
N THR A 231 20.37 -3.78 -17.91
CA THR A 231 20.08 -2.64 -18.78
C THR A 231 21.32 -1.84 -19.15
N SER A 232 22.51 -2.29 -18.73
CA SER A 232 23.76 -1.56 -18.95
C SER A 232 24.07 -1.29 -20.43
N SER A 233 23.68 -2.21 -21.32
CA SER A 233 23.87 -2.04 -22.78
C SER A 233 22.93 -1.03 -23.40
N LEU A 234 21.78 -0.76 -22.79
CA LEU A 234 20.79 0.19 -23.30
C LEU A 234 21.29 1.64 -23.25
N PHE A 235 22.17 1.94 -22.30
CA PHE A 235 22.68 3.27 -22.00
C PHE A 235 24.16 3.47 -22.39
N ASN A 236 24.76 2.52 -23.08
CA ASN A 236 26.20 2.54 -23.46
C ASN A 236 26.51 3.43 -24.67
N ARG A 237 25.68 4.38 -25.05
CA ARG A 237 26.01 5.32 -26.13
C ARG A 237 26.92 6.42 -25.58
N PRO A 238 28.08 6.67 -26.22
CA PRO A 238 29.15 7.46 -25.64
C PRO A 238 28.87 8.97 -25.52
N HIS A 239 27.77 9.51 -26.04
CA HIS A 239 27.67 10.95 -26.27
C HIS A 239 26.49 11.69 -25.66
N ASN A 240 25.61 11.06 -24.83
CA ASN A 240 24.42 11.75 -24.35
C ASN A 240 23.90 11.23 -23.00
N TYR A 241 24.65 11.45 -21.95
CA TYR A 241 24.18 11.14 -20.59
C TYR A 241 22.85 11.87 -20.26
N GLY A 242 22.78 13.16 -20.59
CA GLY A 242 21.56 13.97 -20.40
C GLY A 242 20.38 13.53 -21.25
N GLU A 243 20.58 12.69 -22.26
CA GLU A 243 19.51 12.09 -23.05
C GLU A 243 18.67 11.09 -22.23
N TRP A 244 19.28 10.44 -21.23
CA TRP A 244 18.69 9.34 -20.49
C TRP A 244 18.49 9.61 -19.00
N PHE A 245 19.28 10.52 -18.44
CA PHE A 245 19.35 10.74 -17.00
C PHE A 245 19.18 12.22 -16.65
N ASN A 246 18.46 12.47 -15.56
CA ASN A 246 18.30 13.80 -15.00
C ASN A 246 19.51 14.25 -14.18
N ASP A 247 20.30 13.30 -13.66
CA ASP A 247 21.40 13.59 -12.74
C ASP A 247 22.45 12.47 -12.69
N THR A 248 23.48 12.69 -11.88
CA THR A 248 24.63 11.77 -11.70
C THR A 248 24.37 10.56 -10.85
N VAL A 249 23.24 10.51 -10.15
CA VAL A 249 22.86 9.36 -9.33
C VAL A 249 21.92 8.41 -10.06
N LEU A 250 21.78 8.59 -11.38
CA LEU A 250 21.04 7.73 -12.28
C LEU A 250 19.51 7.80 -12.10
N HIS A 251 18.97 8.97 -11.76
CA HIS A 251 17.55 9.21 -11.97
C HIS A 251 17.30 9.34 -13.46
N THR A 252 16.63 8.35 -14.04
CA THR A 252 16.27 8.36 -15.45
C THR A 252 15.22 9.44 -15.72
N ASN A 253 15.41 10.17 -16.84
CA ASN A 253 14.39 11.09 -17.34
C ASN A 253 13.29 10.33 -18.08
N LYS A 254 12.29 11.05 -18.62
CA LYS A 254 11.21 10.51 -19.43
C LYS A 254 11.69 9.50 -20.48
N ARG A 255 12.72 9.84 -21.22
CA ARG A 255 13.24 9.00 -22.31
C ARG A 255 13.93 7.74 -21.79
N GLY A 256 14.69 7.87 -20.71
CA GLY A 256 15.31 6.73 -20.03
C GLY A 256 14.27 5.79 -19.41
N ASN A 257 13.21 6.33 -18.82
CA ASN A 257 12.10 5.54 -18.28
C ASN A 257 11.37 4.76 -19.36
N LYS A 258 11.14 5.36 -20.52
CA LYS A 258 10.53 4.67 -21.67
C LYS A 258 11.38 3.50 -22.15
N VAL A 259 12.68 3.70 -22.31
CA VAL A 259 13.63 2.64 -22.73
C VAL A 259 13.65 1.49 -21.73
N LEU A 260 13.59 1.79 -20.42
CA LEU A 260 13.49 0.77 -19.38
C LEU A 260 12.17 0.00 -19.45
N ALA A 261 11.05 0.70 -19.65
CA ALA A 261 9.73 0.07 -19.79
C ALA A 261 9.68 -0.85 -21.02
N ASP A 262 10.22 -0.40 -22.17
CA ASP A 262 10.30 -1.22 -23.40
C ASP A 262 11.14 -2.50 -23.18
N ALA A 263 12.29 -2.39 -22.50
CA ALA A 263 13.14 -3.54 -22.21
C ALA A 263 12.48 -4.54 -21.25
N ILE A 264 11.80 -4.04 -20.22
CA ILE A 264 11.03 -4.86 -19.28
C ILE A 264 9.90 -5.56 -20.02
N TYR A 265 9.10 -4.82 -20.79
CA TYR A 265 8.00 -5.36 -21.58
C TYR A 265 8.46 -6.50 -22.50
N LYS A 266 9.58 -6.32 -23.19
CA LYS A 266 10.19 -7.35 -24.04
C LYS A 266 10.51 -8.61 -23.25
N VAL A 267 11.13 -8.51 -22.07
CA VAL A 267 11.46 -9.68 -21.24
C VAL A 267 10.20 -10.38 -20.76
N LEU A 268 9.18 -9.65 -20.32
CA LEU A 268 7.93 -10.25 -19.87
C LEU A 268 7.25 -11.06 -20.98
N ASN A 269 7.30 -10.57 -22.23
CA ASN A 269 6.79 -11.31 -23.40
C ASN A 269 7.65 -12.52 -23.76
N GLU A 270 8.98 -12.39 -23.77
CA GLU A 270 9.91 -13.50 -24.06
C GLU A 270 9.75 -14.64 -23.03
N MET A 271 9.52 -14.30 -21.77
CA MET A 271 9.24 -15.26 -20.69
C MET A 271 7.83 -15.83 -20.76
N LYS A 272 6.95 -15.30 -21.63
CA LYS A 272 5.52 -15.66 -21.73
C LYS A 272 4.75 -15.48 -20.42
N TRP A 273 5.15 -14.49 -19.63
CA TRP A 273 4.46 -14.14 -18.37
C TRP A 273 3.23 -13.30 -18.61
N LEU A 274 3.18 -12.55 -19.72
CA LEU A 274 1.99 -11.81 -20.10
C LEU A 274 1.07 -12.71 -20.91
N THR A 275 -0.19 -12.79 -20.49
CA THR A 275 -1.22 -13.61 -21.15
C THR A 275 -2.49 -12.76 -21.35
N SER A 276 -3.26 -13.06 -22.39
CA SER A 276 -4.56 -12.40 -22.58
C SER A 276 -5.53 -12.79 -21.45
N GLY A 277 -6.50 -11.92 -21.14
CA GLY A 277 -7.46 -12.16 -20.07
C GLY A 277 -8.21 -13.48 -20.19
N VAL A 278 -8.45 -13.99 -21.40
CA VAL A 278 -9.06 -15.32 -21.65
C VAL A 278 -8.14 -16.45 -21.22
N LEU A 279 -6.85 -16.38 -21.57
CA LEU A 279 -5.87 -17.40 -21.17
C LEU A 279 -5.62 -17.43 -19.66
N ILE A 280 -5.63 -16.26 -19.00
CA ILE A 280 -5.52 -16.17 -17.54
C ILE A 280 -6.73 -16.86 -16.88
N GLU A 281 -7.93 -16.65 -17.39
CA GLU A 281 -9.13 -17.32 -16.87
C GLU A 281 -9.08 -18.85 -17.07
N GLU A 282 -8.58 -19.34 -18.21
CA GLU A 282 -8.37 -20.77 -18.44
C GLU A 282 -7.29 -21.35 -17.51
N HIS A 283 -6.21 -20.61 -17.30
CA HIS A 283 -5.14 -21.00 -16.39
C HIS A 283 -5.64 -21.10 -14.95
N LYS A 284 -6.43 -20.12 -14.50
CA LYS A 284 -7.11 -20.14 -13.19
C LYS A 284 -8.08 -21.33 -13.07
N LYS A 285 -8.84 -21.63 -14.11
CA LYS A 285 -9.72 -22.82 -14.15
C LYS A 285 -8.95 -24.12 -14.00
N ARG A 286 -7.77 -24.22 -14.64
CA ARG A 286 -6.90 -25.43 -14.54
C ARG A 286 -6.31 -25.60 -13.13
N ILE A 287 -5.89 -24.51 -12.49
CA ILE A 287 -5.32 -24.54 -11.14
C ILE A 287 -6.39 -24.85 -10.10
N LEU A 288 -7.60 -24.32 -10.25
CA LEU A 288 -8.70 -24.45 -9.27
C LEU A 288 -9.57 -25.70 -9.45
N GLY A 289 -9.30 -26.54 -10.50
CA GLY A 289 -10.10 -27.72 -10.80
C GLY A 289 -11.44 -27.40 -11.51
N ASN A 290 -11.94 -28.37 -12.27
CA ASN A 290 -13.08 -28.24 -13.20
C ASN A 290 -14.47 -28.08 -12.55
N ASN A 291 -14.61 -27.65 -11.31
CA ASN A 291 -15.91 -27.59 -10.64
C ASN A 291 -16.35 -26.16 -10.28
N LYS A 292 -17.38 -25.76 -10.98
CA LYS A 292 -18.27 -24.59 -10.84
C LYS A 292 -17.77 -23.30 -11.49
N SER A 293 -18.68 -22.70 -12.26
CA SER A 293 -18.63 -21.29 -12.66
C SER A 293 -18.60 -20.44 -11.38
N LEU A 294 -17.40 -19.99 -11.02
CA LEU A 294 -17.19 -19.10 -9.90
C LEU A 294 -17.70 -17.70 -10.27
N THR A 295 -18.54 -17.11 -9.47
CA THR A 295 -18.97 -15.72 -9.61
C THR A 295 -17.76 -14.78 -9.49
N LYS A 296 -17.86 -13.59 -10.07
CA LYS A 296 -16.78 -12.60 -10.23
C LYS A 296 -15.97 -12.29 -8.97
N GLY A 297 -16.46 -12.69 -7.81
CA GLY A 297 -15.88 -12.46 -6.49
C GLY A 297 -15.18 -13.65 -5.84
N GLU A 298 -15.47 -14.89 -6.24
CA GLU A 298 -15.00 -16.10 -5.56
C GLU A 298 -13.49 -16.38 -5.71
N ARG A 299 -12.74 -15.57 -6.47
CA ARG A 299 -11.39 -15.91 -6.94
C ARG A 299 -10.26 -15.17 -6.26
N ILE A 300 -10.58 -14.18 -5.43
CA ILE A 300 -9.56 -13.21 -5.03
C ILE A 300 -8.65 -13.73 -3.89
N TYR A 301 -9.14 -14.64 -3.03
CA TYR A 301 -8.40 -15.03 -1.82
C TYR A 301 -8.46 -16.54 -1.48
N GLY A 302 -9.07 -17.39 -2.33
CA GLY A 302 -9.41 -18.79 -2.02
C GLY A 302 -8.27 -19.67 -1.51
N ASP A 303 -7.03 -19.33 -1.84
CA ASP A 303 -5.83 -20.09 -1.48
C ASP A 303 -4.86 -19.34 -0.56
N ASN A 304 -5.28 -18.18 0.02
CA ASN A 304 -4.46 -17.49 1.00
C ASN A 304 -4.45 -18.26 2.33
N PRO A 305 -3.30 -18.87 2.74
CA PRO A 305 -3.26 -19.73 3.93
C PRO A 305 -3.61 -18.99 5.23
N GLU A 306 -3.31 -17.68 5.31
CA GLU A 306 -3.64 -16.86 6.49
C GLU A 306 -5.13 -16.53 6.52
N LEU A 307 -5.75 -16.24 5.36
CA LEU A 307 -7.19 -16.07 5.27
C LEU A 307 -7.91 -17.38 5.62
N LEU A 308 -7.48 -18.51 5.09
CA LEU A 308 -8.08 -19.81 5.40
C LEU A 308 -8.00 -20.13 6.89
N LYS A 309 -6.85 -19.91 7.53
CA LYS A 309 -6.70 -20.04 8.98
C LYS A 309 -7.66 -19.12 9.75
N TYR A 310 -7.78 -17.86 9.29
CA TYR A 310 -8.69 -16.91 9.91
C TYR A 310 -10.16 -17.34 9.73
N ILE A 311 -10.54 -17.81 8.54
CA ILE A 311 -11.87 -18.36 8.28
C ILE A 311 -12.16 -19.58 9.15
N ASP A 312 -11.21 -20.49 9.31
CA ASP A 312 -11.36 -21.66 10.19
C ASP A 312 -11.49 -21.25 11.67
N LEU A 313 -10.79 -20.22 12.09
CA LEU A 313 -10.98 -19.61 13.41
C LEU A 313 -12.39 -19.03 13.55
N LEU A 314 -12.87 -18.26 12.57
CA LEU A 314 -14.22 -17.69 12.59
C LEU A 314 -15.31 -18.76 12.66
N ARG A 315 -15.17 -19.86 11.92
CA ARG A 315 -16.12 -20.99 11.93
C ARG A 315 -16.32 -21.58 13.33
N GLN A 316 -15.32 -21.53 14.20
CA GLN A 316 -15.45 -21.99 15.59
C GLN A 316 -16.40 -21.11 16.42
N TYR A 317 -16.62 -19.87 15.99
CA TYR A 317 -17.53 -18.91 16.63
C TYR A 317 -18.91 -18.84 15.96
N LYS A 318 -19.15 -19.64 14.91
CA LYS A 318 -20.44 -19.65 14.22
C LYS A 318 -21.58 -19.97 15.17
N GLN A 319 -22.62 -19.15 15.15
CA GLN A 319 -23.83 -19.31 15.91
C GLN A 319 -25.04 -19.43 14.99
N GLY A 320 -26.11 -20.05 15.51
CA GLY A 320 -27.34 -20.24 14.75
C GLY A 320 -27.24 -21.24 13.60
N ASP A 321 -28.33 -21.42 12.90
CA ASP A 321 -28.48 -22.27 11.71
C ASP A 321 -28.56 -21.43 10.40
N ALA A 322 -28.96 -22.06 9.31
CA ALA A 322 -29.11 -21.38 8.03
C ALA A 322 -30.21 -20.33 8.00
N GLU A 323 -31.26 -20.48 8.82
CA GLU A 323 -32.40 -19.58 8.87
C GLU A 323 -32.15 -18.41 9.82
N SER A 324 -31.21 -18.52 10.75
CA SER A 324 -30.93 -17.49 11.73
C SER A 324 -30.55 -16.15 11.07
N ASN A 325 -31.08 -15.07 11.63
CA ASN A 325 -30.82 -13.70 11.20
C ASN A 325 -29.55 -13.16 11.87
N ILE A 326 -28.40 -13.35 11.23
CA ILE A 326 -27.11 -12.99 11.77
C ILE A 326 -26.65 -11.62 11.24
N GLY A 327 -26.21 -10.77 12.17
CA GLY A 327 -25.69 -9.44 11.84
C GLY A 327 -24.22 -9.26 12.20
N CYS A 328 -23.62 -8.23 11.65
CA CYS A 328 -22.29 -7.78 12.08
C CYS A 328 -22.12 -6.27 12.02
N ILE A 329 -21.14 -5.81 12.81
CA ILE A 329 -20.60 -4.45 12.79
C ILE A 329 -19.08 -4.58 12.71
N VAL A 330 -18.43 -3.69 11.98
CA VAL A 330 -16.97 -3.51 12.04
C VAL A 330 -16.67 -2.11 12.54
N MET A 331 -15.81 -1.98 13.53
CA MET A 331 -15.52 -0.68 14.14
C MET A 331 -14.09 -0.61 14.68
N ASN A 332 -13.53 0.58 14.63
CA ASN A 332 -12.19 0.85 15.16
C ASN A 332 -12.20 1.07 16.69
N CYS A 333 -13.22 1.70 17.24
CA CYS A 333 -13.40 1.98 18.67
C CYS A 333 -12.20 2.67 19.34
N ASN A 334 -11.74 3.78 18.81
CA ASN A 334 -10.52 4.46 19.23
C ASN A 334 -10.77 5.78 20.00
N PRO A 335 -11.23 5.76 21.29
CA PRO A 335 -11.66 4.60 22.08
C PRO A 335 -13.15 4.22 21.88
N PHE A 336 -13.64 3.25 22.65
CA PHE A 336 -15.05 2.85 22.67
C PHE A 336 -15.92 3.94 23.34
N THR A 337 -17.02 4.35 22.68
CA THR A 337 -17.88 5.47 23.09
C THR A 337 -19.34 5.03 23.24
N LEU A 338 -20.18 5.88 23.85
CA LEU A 338 -21.64 5.69 23.88
C LEU A 338 -22.28 5.71 22.49
N GLY A 339 -21.65 6.36 21.51
CA GLY A 339 -22.06 6.28 20.10
C GLY A 339 -21.87 4.89 19.50
N HIS A 340 -20.73 4.24 19.78
CA HIS A 340 -20.49 2.85 19.40
C HIS A 340 -21.45 1.90 20.10
N ARG A 341 -21.66 2.09 21.40
CA ARG A 341 -22.59 1.30 22.20
C ARG A 341 -24.01 1.38 21.65
N TYR A 342 -24.49 2.57 21.31
CA TYR A 342 -25.81 2.79 20.71
C TYR A 342 -25.97 2.01 19.39
N LEU A 343 -24.99 2.04 18.50
CA LEU A 343 -25.03 1.29 17.25
C LEU A 343 -25.13 -0.23 17.50
N ILE A 344 -24.38 -0.73 18.48
CA ILE A 344 -24.40 -2.15 18.87
C ILE A 344 -25.77 -2.55 19.44
N GLU A 345 -26.32 -1.76 20.36
CA GLU A 345 -27.65 -2.01 20.93
C GLU A 345 -28.72 -2.00 19.85
N TYR A 346 -28.69 -1.01 18.97
CA TYR A 346 -29.62 -0.91 17.87
C TYR A 346 -29.60 -2.16 16.97
N ALA A 347 -28.41 -2.62 16.60
CA ALA A 347 -28.24 -3.79 15.76
C ALA A 347 -28.61 -5.09 16.49
N SER A 348 -28.21 -5.24 17.75
CA SER A 348 -28.46 -6.46 18.55
C SER A 348 -29.97 -6.76 18.76
N LEU A 349 -30.79 -5.71 18.78
CA LEU A 349 -32.28 -5.85 18.89
C LEU A 349 -32.93 -6.29 17.56
N ARG A 350 -32.20 -6.33 16.45
CA ARG A 350 -32.73 -6.61 15.09
C ARG A 350 -32.24 -7.91 14.49
N VAL A 351 -31.35 -8.60 15.19
CA VAL A 351 -30.79 -9.86 14.76
C VAL A 351 -30.78 -10.89 15.87
N ASP A 352 -30.79 -12.15 15.52
CA ASP A 352 -30.70 -13.24 16.50
C ASP A 352 -29.33 -13.28 17.16
N TYR A 353 -28.26 -12.95 16.39
CA TYR A 353 -26.91 -12.89 16.85
C TYR A 353 -26.09 -11.82 16.12
N LEU A 354 -25.28 -11.09 16.86
CA LEU A 354 -24.47 -9.97 16.34
C LEU A 354 -22.99 -10.19 16.59
N TYR A 355 -22.20 -10.19 15.52
CA TYR A 355 -20.74 -10.15 15.60
C TYR A 355 -20.22 -8.72 15.52
N ILE A 356 -19.27 -8.38 16.40
CA ILE A 356 -18.57 -7.11 16.39
C ILE A 356 -17.10 -7.39 16.05
N PHE A 357 -16.66 -6.94 14.90
CA PHE A 357 -15.26 -7.00 14.53
C PHE A 357 -14.57 -5.70 14.94
N VAL A 358 -13.60 -5.81 15.86
CA VAL A 358 -12.72 -4.69 16.23
C VAL A 358 -11.54 -4.70 15.28
N VAL A 359 -11.28 -3.59 14.60
CA VAL A 359 -10.20 -3.46 13.61
C VAL A 359 -8.85 -3.70 14.27
N GLU A 360 -8.11 -4.72 13.82
CA GLU A 360 -6.81 -5.15 14.34
C GLU A 360 -5.68 -4.34 13.71
N GLU A 361 -5.63 -3.03 14.02
CA GLU A 361 -4.63 -2.12 13.49
C GLU A 361 -4.01 -1.27 14.62
N ASN A 362 -2.67 -1.27 14.71
CA ASN A 362 -1.92 -0.58 15.79
C ASN A 362 -1.50 0.87 15.44
N ARG A 363 -2.07 1.48 14.41
CA ARG A 363 -1.88 2.90 14.07
C ARG A 363 -2.85 3.83 14.79
N SER A 364 -3.75 3.27 15.59
CA SER A 364 -4.71 4.01 16.40
C SER A 364 -4.06 4.60 17.65
N TYR A 365 -4.67 5.63 18.23
CA TYR A 365 -4.22 6.29 19.46
C TYR A 365 -4.16 5.32 20.65
N PHE A 366 -5.13 4.41 20.74
CA PHE A 366 -5.17 3.31 21.69
C PHE A 366 -4.79 2.01 20.98
N THR A 367 -4.04 1.14 21.69
CA THR A 367 -3.61 -0.18 21.16
C THR A 367 -4.81 -1.05 20.79
N PHE A 368 -4.60 -2.06 19.96
CA PHE A 368 -5.66 -3.01 19.63
C PHE A 368 -6.21 -3.69 20.91
N ASP A 369 -5.33 -4.16 21.77
CA ASP A 369 -5.70 -4.88 23.00
C ASP A 369 -6.59 -4.02 23.92
N ASP A 370 -6.24 -2.74 24.10
CA ASP A 370 -7.06 -1.81 24.87
C ASP A 370 -8.44 -1.61 24.24
N ARG A 371 -8.50 -1.39 22.94
CA ARG A 371 -9.76 -1.17 22.22
C ARG A 371 -10.64 -2.40 22.26
N PHE A 372 -10.07 -3.58 22.07
CA PHE A 372 -10.77 -4.85 22.12
C PHE A 372 -11.36 -5.12 23.52
N ASP A 373 -10.54 -4.96 24.57
CA ASP A 373 -10.97 -5.12 25.97
C ASP A 373 -12.10 -4.16 26.34
N LEU A 374 -12.00 -2.89 25.93
CA LEU A 374 -13.04 -1.89 26.19
C LEU A 374 -14.36 -2.22 25.48
N VAL A 375 -14.32 -2.75 24.26
CA VAL A 375 -15.54 -3.21 23.57
C VAL A 375 -16.13 -4.42 24.28
N CYS A 376 -15.30 -5.41 24.64
CA CYS A 376 -15.75 -6.59 25.38
C CYS A 376 -16.43 -6.21 26.71
N LYS A 377 -15.79 -5.37 27.52
CA LYS A 377 -16.36 -4.89 28.80
C LYS A 377 -17.60 -4.04 28.61
N GLY A 378 -17.59 -3.19 27.59
CA GLY A 378 -18.70 -2.29 27.31
C GLY A 378 -19.90 -2.95 26.64
N THR A 379 -19.84 -4.24 26.29
CA THR A 379 -20.93 -5.01 25.66
C THR A 379 -21.24 -6.31 26.41
N ALA A 380 -20.66 -6.55 27.59
CA ALA A 380 -20.75 -7.80 28.33
C ALA A 380 -22.18 -8.16 28.80
N ASP A 381 -23.06 -7.18 28.90
CA ASP A 381 -24.48 -7.35 29.25
C ASP A 381 -25.36 -7.79 28.07
N LEU A 382 -24.89 -7.70 26.84
CA LEU A 382 -25.62 -8.08 25.62
C LEU A 382 -25.40 -9.57 25.30
N LYS A 383 -26.39 -10.40 25.58
CA LYS A 383 -26.28 -11.87 25.51
C LYS A 383 -26.07 -12.42 24.08
N ASN A 384 -26.59 -11.72 23.07
CA ASN A 384 -26.52 -12.12 21.66
C ASN A 384 -25.42 -11.42 20.89
N VAL A 385 -24.43 -10.82 21.59
CA VAL A 385 -23.32 -10.11 20.99
C VAL A 385 -22.01 -10.85 21.23
N ARG A 386 -21.18 -10.95 20.19
CA ARG A 386 -19.82 -11.50 20.27
C ARG A 386 -18.81 -10.58 19.65
N VAL A 387 -17.77 -10.25 20.39
CA VAL A 387 -16.64 -9.45 19.91
C VAL A 387 -15.56 -10.37 19.35
N LEU A 388 -15.08 -10.05 18.16
CA LEU A 388 -14.05 -10.79 17.44
C LEU A 388 -12.97 -9.82 16.92
N PRO A 389 -11.71 -10.24 16.80
CA PRO A 389 -10.69 -9.47 16.07
C PRO A 389 -10.99 -9.49 14.57
N SER A 390 -10.71 -8.39 13.87
CA SER A 390 -10.91 -8.31 12.41
C SER A 390 -9.90 -9.13 11.61
N GLY A 391 -8.81 -9.52 12.24
CA GLY A 391 -7.65 -10.04 11.55
C GLY A 391 -7.10 -9.02 10.53
N ASN A 392 -6.26 -9.52 9.64
CA ASN A 392 -5.67 -8.71 8.57
C ASN A 392 -6.58 -8.60 7.33
N PHE A 393 -7.87 -8.95 7.43
CA PHE A 393 -8.75 -9.15 6.28
C PHE A 393 -10.01 -8.29 6.30
N ILE A 394 -10.22 -7.46 7.31
CA ILE A 394 -11.32 -6.49 7.38
C ILE A 394 -10.75 -5.13 7.80
N ILE A 395 -10.90 -4.13 6.93
CA ILE A 395 -10.41 -2.74 7.15
C ILE A 395 -8.95 -2.78 7.64
N SER A 396 -8.10 -3.42 6.88
CA SER A 396 -6.69 -3.56 7.20
C SER A 396 -5.82 -2.78 6.22
N ALA A 397 -4.55 -2.62 6.55
CA ALA A 397 -3.57 -2.07 5.62
C ALA A 397 -3.43 -2.93 4.33
N ILE A 398 -3.86 -4.19 4.39
CA ILE A 398 -3.86 -5.14 3.27
C ILE A 398 -5.09 -4.95 2.38
N THR A 399 -6.28 -4.93 2.98
CA THR A 399 -7.55 -4.93 2.26
C THR A 399 -8.08 -3.53 1.97
N PHE A 400 -7.78 -2.57 2.85
CA PHE A 400 -8.21 -1.18 2.74
C PHE A 400 -7.16 -0.18 3.26
N PRO A 401 -6.01 -0.03 2.62
CA PRO A 401 -4.94 0.86 3.07
C PRO A 401 -5.38 2.33 3.19
N GLY A 402 -6.29 2.80 2.33
CA GLY A 402 -6.81 4.18 2.37
C GLY A 402 -7.53 4.58 3.65
N TYR A 403 -8.06 3.61 4.42
CA TYR A 403 -8.76 3.90 5.67
C TYR A 403 -7.86 4.54 6.74
N PHE A 404 -6.57 4.25 6.75
CA PHE A 404 -5.61 4.69 7.77
C PHE A 404 -4.93 6.02 7.47
N TYR A 405 -5.23 6.63 6.33
CA TYR A 405 -4.65 7.91 5.88
C TYR A 405 -5.70 9.04 5.83
N LYS A 406 -6.73 8.96 6.69
CA LYS A 406 -7.93 9.82 6.71
C LYS A 406 -7.64 11.33 6.73
N ASP A 407 -6.58 11.76 7.40
CA ASP A 407 -6.30 13.18 7.61
C ASP A 407 -5.82 13.89 6.33
N ASN A 408 -5.44 13.15 5.28
CA ASN A 408 -4.86 13.67 4.04
C ASN A 408 -5.73 13.46 2.79
N LEU A 409 -6.93 12.84 2.90
CA LEU A 409 -7.72 12.37 1.77
C LEU A 409 -9.08 13.06 1.63
N LYS A 410 -9.15 14.39 1.71
CA LYS A 410 -10.45 15.10 1.64
C LYS A 410 -11.18 14.97 0.30
N GLU A 411 -10.51 14.61 -0.80
CA GLU A 411 -11.11 14.58 -2.15
C GLU A 411 -10.77 13.33 -3.00
N ALA A 412 -9.96 12.38 -2.53
CA ALA A 412 -9.58 11.21 -3.32
C ALA A 412 -10.68 10.13 -3.31
N LYS A 413 -11.02 9.59 -4.49
CA LYS A 413 -11.89 8.42 -4.61
C LYS A 413 -11.14 7.18 -4.15
N ILE A 414 -11.59 6.58 -3.04
CA ILE A 414 -10.95 5.43 -2.41
C ILE A 414 -11.55 4.14 -2.94
N ASP A 415 -10.70 3.21 -3.39
CA ASP A 415 -11.12 1.87 -3.79
C ASP A 415 -11.13 0.95 -2.56
N CYS A 416 -12.32 0.64 -2.07
CA CYS A 416 -12.59 -0.31 -0.98
C CYS A 416 -13.21 -1.62 -1.46
N SER A 417 -13.28 -1.84 -2.77
CA SER A 417 -13.92 -3.02 -3.36
C SER A 417 -13.23 -4.33 -2.92
N ASN A 418 -11.93 -4.29 -2.74
CA ASN A 418 -11.15 -5.44 -2.31
C ASN A 418 -11.54 -5.91 -0.90
N ASP A 419 -11.61 -4.99 0.07
CA ASP A 419 -12.02 -5.27 1.44
C ASP A 419 -13.45 -5.85 1.50
N LEU A 420 -14.37 -5.21 0.78
CA LEU A 420 -15.77 -5.63 0.76
C LEU A 420 -15.98 -6.98 0.07
N ASN A 421 -15.20 -7.29 -0.96
CA ASN A 421 -15.24 -8.59 -1.62
C ASN A 421 -14.73 -9.70 -0.71
N VAL A 422 -13.61 -9.50 0.00
CA VAL A 422 -13.09 -10.46 0.99
C VAL A 422 -14.12 -10.71 2.08
N PHE A 423 -14.70 -9.63 2.62
CA PHE A 423 -15.72 -9.75 3.63
C PHE A 423 -16.94 -10.55 3.14
N ALA A 424 -17.50 -10.18 1.99
CA ALA A 424 -18.74 -10.77 1.47
C ALA A 424 -18.59 -12.23 1.03
N GLN A 425 -17.41 -12.62 0.51
CA GLN A 425 -17.21 -13.95 -0.07
C GLN A 425 -16.68 -14.98 0.91
N TYR A 426 -15.90 -14.55 1.91
CA TYR A 426 -15.21 -15.48 2.81
C TYR A 426 -15.65 -15.32 4.26
N ILE A 427 -15.71 -14.08 4.76
CA ILE A 427 -15.98 -13.82 6.18
C ILE A 427 -17.46 -13.95 6.51
N ALA A 428 -18.33 -13.31 5.73
CA ALA A 428 -19.76 -13.36 5.95
C ALA A 428 -20.32 -14.79 5.84
N PRO A 429 -19.96 -15.62 4.84
CA PRO A 429 -20.40 -17.01 4.78
C PRO A 429 -19.87 -17.89 5.93
N ALA A 430 -18.65 -17.63 6.43
CA ALA A 430 -18.06 -18.40 7.52
C ALA A 430 -18.91 -18.33 8.81
N LEU A 431 -19.57 -17.19 9.03
CA LEU A 431 -20.42 -16.91 10.20
C LEU A 431 -21.91 -16.81 9.86
N ASN A 432 -22.31 -17.10 8.62
CA ASN A 432 -23.70 -16.95 8.12
C ASN A 432 -24.24 -15.52 8.27
N ILE A 433 -23.39 -14.50 8.09
CA ILE A 433 -23.79 -13.09 8.22
C ILE A 433 -24.68 -12.68 7.04
N LYS A 434 -25.87 -12.18 7.36
CA LYS A 434 -26.87 -11.70 6.39
C LYS A 434 -27.08 -10.18 6.48
N ASN A 435 -26.64 -9.55 7.56
CA ASN A 435 -26.83 -8.13 7.81
C ASN A 435 -25.50 -7.46 8.21
N ARG A 436 -25.22 -6.32 7.62
CA ARG A 436 -24.11 -5.43 7.97
C ARG A 436 -24.66 -4.10 8.45
N PHE A 437 -24.29 -3.69 9.68
CA PHE A 437 -24.67 -2.40 10.21
C PHE A 437 -23.48 -1.46 10.28
N ALA A 438 -23.70 -0.18 9.96
CA ALA A 438 -22.72 0.89 10.13
C ALA A 438 -23.40 2.16 10.61
N GLY A 439 -22.66 3.02 11.30
CA GLY A 439 -23.12 4.36 11.63
C GLY A 439 -23.05 5.28 10.42
N GLU A 440 -23.99 6.21 10.36
CA GLU A 440 -23.89 7.34 9.42
C GLU A 440 -22.59 8.13 9.65
N GLU A 441 -21.95 8.59 8.59
CA GLU A 441 -20.67 9.28 8.68
C GLU A 441 -20.63 10.53 7.80
N PRO A 442 -21.26 11.64 8.26
CA PRO A 442 -21.34 12.86 7.48
C PRO A 442 -20.01 13.67 7.49
N LEU A 443 -19.12 13.41 8.44
CA LEU A 443 -17.93 14.24 8.68
C LEU A 443 -16.62 13.62 8.18
N ASP A 444 -16.55 12.30 8.04
CA ASP A 444 -15.38 11.60 7.55
C ASP A 444 -15.61 11.13 6.10
N PRO A 445 -15.00 11.80 5.10
CA PRO A 445 -15.22 11.45 3.70
C PRO A 445 -14.81 10.01 3.34
N VAL A 446 -13.80 9.46 4.01
CA VAL A 446 -13.30 8.10 3.79
C VAL A 446 -14.33 7.08 4.25
N THR A 447 -14.84 7.23 5.47
CA THR A 447 -15.87 6.34 6.01
C THR A 447 -17.19 6.49 5.25
N ASN A 448 -17.53 7.70 4.78
CA ASN A 448 -18.70 7.91 3.94
C ASN A 448 -18.58 7.18 2.60
N GLN A 449 -17.44 7.27 1.91
CA GLN A 449 -17.20 6.53 0.66
C GLN A 449 -17.26 5.01 0.90
N TYR A 450 -16.75 4.53 2.04
CA TYR A 450 -16.86 3.12 2.40
C TYR A 450 -18.30 2.69 2.62
N ASN A 451 -19.13 3.51 3.28
CA ASN A 451 -20.57 3.25 3.45
C ASN A 451 -21.28 3.21 2.08
N MET A 452 -20.96 4.12 1.16
CA MET A 452 -21.52 4.09 -0.20
C MET A 452 -21.14 2.81 -0.95
N ALA A 453 -19.89 2.39 -0.86
CA ALA A 453 -19.44 1.15 -1.48
C ALA A 453 -20.08 -0.10 -0.85
N MET A 454 -20.31 -0.13 0.46
CA MET A 454 -21.06 -1.20 1.14
C MET A 454 -22.50 -1.28 0.60
N ALA A 455 -23.16 -0.14 0.43
CA ALA A 455 -24.52 -0.09 -0.11
C ALA A 455 -24.62 -0.62 -1.56
N GLU A 456 -23.57 -0.46 -2.34
CA GLU A 456 -23.50 -0.95 -3.73
C GLU A 456 -23.10 -2.44 -3.81
N ILE A 457 -22.11 -2.86 -3.02
CA ILE A 457 -21.46 -4.16 -3.19
C ILE A 457 -22.15 -5.27 -2.39
N LEU A 458 -22.48 -5.04 -1.11
CA LEU A 458 -22.97 -6.10 -0.22
C LEU A 458 -24.29 -6.74 -0.67
N PRO A 459 -25.27 -6.00 -1.22
CA PRO A 459 -26.50 -6.61 -1.72
C PRO A 459 -26.29 -7.60 -2.86
N GLN A 460 -25.22 -7.45 -3.64
CA GLN A 460 -24.87 -8.39 -4.73
C GLN A 460 -24.50 -9.79 -4.21
N TYR A 461 -24.17 -9.89 -2.90
CA TYR A 461 -23.86 -11.13 -2.19
C TYR A 461 -24.98 -11.57 -1.24
N GLY A 462 -26.17 -10.95 -1.32
CA GLY A 462 -27.29 -11.26 -0.46
C GLY A 462 -27.15 -10.72 0.98
N ILE A 463 -26.24 -9.79 1.23
CA ILE A 463 -26.02 -9.17 2.54
C ILE A 463 -26.75 -7.82 2.56
N GLN A 464 -27.68 -7.65 3.49
CA GLN A 464 -28.39 -6.37 3.68
C GLN A 464 -27.48 -5.39 4.42
N PHE A 465 -27.39 -4.16 3.90
CA PHE A 465 -26.61 -3.09 4.53
C PHE A 465 -27.54 -2.05 5.17
N HIS A 466 -27.27 -1.74 6.45
CA HIS A 466 -28.06 -0.84 7.26
C HIS A 466 -27.21 0.33 7.78
N VAL A 467 -27.58 1.55 7.40
CA VAL A 467 -26.96 2.77 7.92
C VAL A 467 -27.81 3.32 9.07
N ILE A 468 -27.21 3.51 10.24
CA ILE A 468 -27.87 3.93 11.46
C ILE A 468 -27.49 5.38 11.77
N PRO A 469 -28.47 6.28 12.01
CA PRO A 469 -28.18 7.65 12.39
C PRO A 469 -27.31 7.73 13.66
N ARG A 470 -26.43 8.72 13.73
CA ARG A 470 -25.54 8.93 14.87
C ARG A 470 -26.30 9.35 16.13
N LYS A 471 -25.84 8.85 17.28
CA LYS A 471 -26.30 9.34 18.57
C LYS A 471 -25.79 10.75 18.82
N ILE A 472 -26.71 11.64 19.16
CA ILE A 472 -26.44 13.04 19.51
C ILE A 472 -26.58 13.20 21.03
N GLU A 473 -25.62 13.87 21.66
CA GLU A 473 -25.68 14.29 23.05
C GLU A 473 -25.61 15.82 23.10
N GLY A 474 -26.70 16.44 23.58
CA GLY A 474 -26.87 17.89 23.51
C GLY A 474 -26.98 18.37 22.06
N LYS A 475 -26.05 19.21 21.62
CA LYS A 475 -25.97 19.74 20.24
C LYS A 475 -24.86 19.10 19.39
N GLU A 476 -24.11 18.15 19.95
CA GLU A 476 -22.95 17.57 19.30
C GLU A 476 -23.04 16.04 19.18
N VAL A 477 -22.47 15.53 18.11
CA VAL A 477 -22.34 14.09 17.85
C VAL A 477 -21.30 13.47 18.80
N ILE A 478 -21.63 12.32 19.40
CA ILE A 478 -20.67 11.54 20.16
C ILE A 478 -19.67 10.90 19.20
N SER A 479 -18.39 11.26 19.32
CA SER A 479 -17.31 10.72 18.47
C SER A 479 -16.06 10.36 19.28
N ALA A 480 -15.32 9.35 18.81
CA ALA A 480 -14.03 8.97 19.40
C ALA A 480 -12.98 10.10 19.31
N SER A 481 -13.01 10.91 18.24
CA SER A 481 -12.12 12.07 18.09
C SER A 481 -12.37 13.13 19.15
N ARG A 482 -13.64 13.34 19.55
CA ARG A 482 -13.99 14.24 20.65
C ARG A 482 -13.43 13.73 21.98
N VAL A 483 -13.53 12.43 22.24
CA VAL A 483 -12.95 11.81 23.45
C VAL A 483 -11.43 12.00 23.49
N ARG A 484 -10.71 11.75 22.40
CA ARG A 484 -9.26 11.94 22.36
C ARG A 484 -8.85 13.40 22.62
N ARG A 485 -9.55 14.34 22.00
CA ARG A 485 -9.30 15.79 22.22
C ARG A 485 -9.51 16.20 23.68
N TYR A 486 -10.55 15.68 24.36
CA TYR A 486 -10.78 15.95 25.77
C TYR A 486 -9.73 15.28 26.66
N PHE A 487 -9.32 14.06 26.32
CA PHE A 487 -8.27 13.32 27.04
C PHE A 487 -6.94 14.06 26.98
N GLU A 488 -6.50 14.50 25.80
CA GLU A 488 -5.28 15.28 25.61
C GLU A 488 -5.32 16.64 26.34
N ALA A 489 -6.49 17.21 26.48
CA ALA A 489 -6.70 18.46 27.20
C ALA A 489 -6.92 18.29 28.73
N GLY A 490 -6.84 17.08 29.27
CA GLY A 490 -7.08 16.78 30.69
C GLY A 490 -8.53 16.97 31.16
N LYS A 491 -9.48 17.05 30.22
CA LYS A 491 -10.91 17.31 30.51
C LYS A 491 -11.64 15.98 30.73
N LEU A 492 -11.30 15.29 31.82
CA LEU A 492 -11.82 13.96 32.11
C LEU A 492 -13.32 13.95 32.44
N ASP A 493 -13.83 15.01 33.08
CA ASP A 493 -15.26 15.11 33.44
C ASP A 493 -16.17 15.15 32.20
N GLU A 494 -15.74 15.85 31.15
CA GLU A 494 -16.48 15.93 29.88
C GLU A 494 -16.50 14.60 29.11
N ILE A 495 -15.53 13.71 29.38
CA ILE A 495 -15.47 12.38 28.80
C ILE A 495 -16.54 11.46 29.40
N LYS A 496 -16.85 11.61 30.69
CA LYS A 496 -17.74 10.74 31.44
C LYS A 496 -19.13 10.60 30.79
N GLU A 497 -19.65 11.68 30.23
CA GLU A 497 -20.97 11.73 29.61
C GLU A 497 -21.04 11.09 28.21
N ILE A 498 -19.90 10.82 27.60
CA ILE A 498 -19.83 10.36 26.19
C ILE A 498 -19.18 8.98 26.01
N VAL A 499 -18.74 8.36 27.09
CA VAL A 499 -18.17 6.99 27.08
C VAL A 499 -18.81 6.08 28.12
N PRO A 500 -18.83 4.76 27.92
CA PRO A 500 -19.20 3.80 28.97
C PRO A 500 -18.24 3.85 30.17
N ASN A 501 -18.72 3.44 31.34
CA ASN A 501 -17.94 3.42 32.58
C ASN A 501 -16.59 2.69 32.44
N ALA A 502 -16.56 1.57 31.72
CA ALA A 502 -15.33 0.82 31.50
C ALA A 502 -14.28 1.67 30.74
N THR A 503 -14.70 2.40 29.72
CA THR A 503 -13.82 3.30 28.97
C THR A 503 -13.38 4.49 29.83
N TYR A 504 -14.30 5.09 30.60
CA TYR A 504 -13.98 6.19 31.50
C TYR A 504 -12.91 5.80 32.52
N ASN A 505 -13.11 4.70 33.22
CA ASN A 505 -12.15 4.21 34.22
C ASN A 505 -10.78 3.91 33.61
N TYR A 506 -10.74 3.32 32.42
CA TYR A 506 -9.49 3.09 31.68
C TYR A 506 -8.76 4.41 31.39
N LEU A 507 -9.48 5.42 30.87
CA LEU A 507 -8.90 6.71 30.51
C LEU A 507 -8.38 7.47 31.72
N VAL A 508 -9.14 7.48 32.84
CA VAL A 508 -8.67 8.10 34.10
C VAL A 508 -7.38 7.43 34.61
N ASN A 509 -7.36 6.09 34.63
CA ASN A 509 -6.17 5.35 35.10
C ASN A 509 -4.96 5.59 34.19
N ARG A 510 -5.18 5.70 32.89
CA ARG A 510 -4.12 5.98 31.93
C ARG A 510 -3.60 7.43 32.08
N TYR A 511 -4.50 8.39 32.20
CA TYR A 511 -4.14 9.81 32.39
C TYR A 511 -3.28 10.00 33.64
N ASN A 512 -3.66 9.40 34.78
CA ASN A 512 -2.90 9.47 36.02
C ASN A 512 -1.50 8.88 35.86
N LYS A 513 -1.35 7.72 35.17
CA LYS A 513 -0.04 7.09 34.90
C LYS A 513 0.86 7.88 33.96
N GLU A 514 0.31 8.69 33.09
CA GLU A 514 1.07 9.53 32.15
C GLU A 514 1.51 10.87 32.80
N HIS A 515 0.91 11.26 33.95
CA HIS A 515 1.14 12.55 34.62
C HIS A 515 1.68 12.40 36.06
N ASP A 516 1.81 11.14 36.58
CA ASP A 516 2.59 10.79 37.78
C ASP A 516 4.06 10.51 37.38
#